data_acc93ef6cdb2c3297ff767a0c6a4b091
#
_entry.id   acc93ef6cdb2c3297ff767a0c6a4b091
#
_cell.length_a   1.000
_cell.length_b   1.000
_cell.length_c   1.000
_cell.angle_alpha   90.00
_cell.angle_beta   90.00
_cell.angle_gamma   90.00
#
_symmetry.space_group_name_H-M   'P 1'
#
loop_
_entity.id
_entity.type
_entity.pdbx_description
1 polymer ?
#
loop_
_entity_poly.entity_id
_entity_poly.type
_entity_poly.pdbx_seq_one_letter_code
_entity_poly.pdbx_strand_id
1 'polypeptide(L)'
;MRPDRALAFAVTGVLVTLASSAGAFCRTTTKSVDPSFAPTPDVPCWTEGLPLYWKNRCVGYSMQKDASKSIAFNGAAEAMTTAFTRWSAVSCPTANGSGQVSIDIRYLGPVTCGKVQYNQDVGNANVIVFRDDVWPHNDANNTLGLTTVTYNPQTGEMYDADMEINTAQQAISIADPVPTDGFDFSSIVTHEAGHFLGLAHSQDARATMYAHYKQGSTNMRYLAADDVSAICEVYPPDGTRATSAGSVAAAACDPTPRHGYSGDCAPATSASKTCGVGPVGADGDASGWALLGLGPLVMVMVRRRSKRS
;
A
#
# COMPACT_ATOMS: atom_id res chain seq x y z
N MET A 1 -53.62 15.39 60.02
CA MET A 1 -53.15 14.42 59.04
C MET A 1 -52.86 15.20 57.74
N ARG A 2 -51.60 15.38 57.40
CA ARG A 2 -51.19 15.99 56.14
C ARG A 2 -50.59 14.89 55.25
N PRO A 3 -50.93 14.78 53.96
CA PRO A 3 -50.31 13.77 53.10
C PRO A 3 -48.97 14.30 52.54
N ASP A 4 -47.94 13.52 52.72
CA ASP A 4 -46.60 13.74 52.14
C ASP A 4 -46.65 13.60 50.63
N ARG A 5 -46.20 14.66 49.93
CA ARG A 5 -45.99 14.61 48.48
C ARG A 5 -44.60 14.15 48.20
N ALA A 6 -44.47 12.91 47.69
CA ALA A 6 -43.21 12.39 47.12
C ALA A 6 -42.94 13.08 45.78
N LEU A 7 -41.82 13.80 45.68
CA LEU A 7 -41.29 14.34 44.41
C LEU A 7 -40.53 13.18 43.72
N ALA A 8 -41.04 12.73 42.59
CA ALA A 8 -40.33 11.82 41.69
C ALA A 8 -39.42 12.66 40.76
N PHE A 9 -38.10 12.52 40.92
CA PHE A 9 -37.12 13.05 39.94
C PHE A 9 -37.00 12.11 38.75
N ALA A 10 -37.48 12.52 37.60
CA ALA A 10 -37.21 11.85 36.31
C ALA A 10 -35.80 12.20 35.85
N VAL A 11 -34.90 11.25 35.91
CA VAL A 11 -33.57 11.36 35.31
C VAL A 11 -33.73 11.08 33.83
N THR A 12 -33.73 12.09 33.03
CA THR A 12 -33.69 11.98 31.54
C THR A 12 -32.24 11.69 31.12
N GLY A 13 -31.94 10.40 30.91
CA GLY A 13 -30.65 10.01 30.33
C GLY A 13 -30.55 10.46 28.87
N VAL A 14 -29.66 11.39 28.59
CA VAL A 14 -29.28 11.73 27.20
C VAL A 14 -28.42 10.60 26.67
N LEU A 15 -28.98 9.79 25.78
CA LEU A 15 -28.23 8.80 25.00
C LEU A 15 -27.41 9.57 23.96
N VAL A 16 -26.13 9.83 24.23
CA VAL A 16 -25.18 10.32 23.24
C VAL A 16 -24.86 9.12 22.34
N THR A 17 -25.53 9.02 21.21
CA THR A 17 -25.11 8.13 20.13
C THR A 17 -23.84 8.70 19.55
N LEU A 18 -22.68 8.11 19.88
CA LEU A 18 -21.45 8.32 19.15
C LEU A 18 -21.69 7.75 17.76
N ALA A 19 -22.01 8.62 16.81
CA ALA A 19 -21.96 8.27 15.41
C ALA A 19 -20.50 7.89 15.11
N SER A 20 -20.23 6.59 14.90
CA SER A 20 -19.00 6.17 14.28
C SER A 20 -18.93 6.92 12.96
N SER A 21 -17.95 7.81 12.78
CA SER A 21 -17.65 8.35 11.47
C SER A 21 -17.33 7.15 10.58
N ALA A 22 -18.22 6.85 9.63
CA ALA A 22 -17.88 5.91 8.57
C ALA A 22 -16.60 6.45 7.94
N GLY A 23 -15.49 5.68 8.00
CA GLY A 23 -14.23 6.08 7.41
C GLY A 23 -14.46 6.33 5.90
N ALA A 24 -13.84 7.35 5.35
CA ALA A 24 -13.88 7.63 3.91
C ALA A 24 -12.88 6.80 3.13
N PHE A 25 -12.05 6.01 3.85
CA PHE A 25 -11.03 5.14 3.25
C PHE A 25 -11.66 3.96 2.50
N CYS A 26 -10.97 3.52 1.47
CA CYS A 26 -11.36 2.39 0.65
C CYS A 26 -10.24 1.35 0.60
N ARG A 27 -10.61 0.09 0.34
CA ARG A 27 -9.68 -1.02 0.10
C ARG A 27 -9.63 -1.38 -1.37
N THR A 28 -8.44 -1.69 -1.87
CA THR A 28 -8.31 -2.32 -3.19
C THR A 28 -8.91 -3.71 -3.15
N THR A 29 -9.59 -4.11 -4.22
CA THR A 29 -10.27 -5.39 -4.30
C THR A 29 -9.81 -6.21 -5.51
N THR A 30 -10.18 -7.50 -5.54
CA THR A 30 -9.88 -8.42 -6.63
C THR A 30 -10.65 -8.11 -7.92
N LYS A 31 -11.56 -7.16 -7.91
CA LYS A 31 -12.24 -6.65 -9.12
C LYS A 31 -11.81 -5.23 -9.40
N SER A 32 -11.41 -4.98 -10.62
CA SER A 32 -11.13 -3.61 -11.09
C SER A 32 -12.34 -2.72 -10.91
N VAL A 33 -12.08 -1.47 -10.55
CA VAL A 33 -13.13 -0.45 -10.46
C VAL A 33 -13.82 -0.32 -11.81
N ASP A 34 -15.15 -0.40 -11.84
CA ASP A 34 -15.92 -0.14 -13.04
C ASP A 34 -15.67 1.30 -13.50
N PRO A 35 -15.32 1.54 -14.78
CA PRO A 35 -15.08 2.89 -15.29
C PRO A 35 -16.26 3.85 -15.14
N SER A 36 -17.48 3.33 -14.97
CA SER A 36 -18.69 4.13 -14.71
C SER A 36 -18.94 4.40 -13.24
N PHE A 37 -18.17 3.79 -12.32
CA PHE A 37 -18.33 4.00 -10.89
C PHE A 37 -17.94 5.44 -10.52
N ALA A 38 -18.89 6.14 -9.94
CA ALA A 38 -18.70 7.48 -9.38
C ALA A 38 -18.98 7.42 -7.88
N PRO A 39 -17.98 7.68 -7.02
CA PRO A 39 -18.18 7.71 -5.57
C PRO A 39 -19.25 8.73 -5.16
N THR A 40 -20.10 8.36 -4.22
CA THR A 40 -21.08 9.22 -3.57
C THR A 40 -20.90 9.19 -2.05
N PRO A 41 -21.47 10.14 -1.28
CA PRO A 41 -21.38 10.09 0.18
C PRO A 41 -21.92 8.79 0.81
N ASP A 42 -22.93 8.19 0.18
CA ASP A 42 -23.54 6.93 0.65
C ASP A 42 -22.79 5.68 0.16
N VAL A 43 -22.08 5.77 -0.97
CA VAL A 43 -21.29 4.69 -1.56
C VAL A 43 -19.91 5.25 -1.93
N PRO A 44 -19.05 5.53 -0.94
CA PRO A 44 -17.77 6.19 -1.17
C PRO A 44 -16.74 5.28 -1.83
N CYS A 45 -16.89 3.96 -1.70
CA CYS A 45 -15.92 2.97 -2.15
C CYS A 45 -16.48 1.98 -3.14
N TRP A 46 -15.62 1.55 -4.07
CA TRP A 46 -15.86 0.33 -4.84
C TRP A 46 -15.66 -0.89 -3.92
N THR A 47 -16.66 -1.73 -3.80
CA THR A 47 -16.67 -2.88 -2.87
C THR A 47 -16.86 -4.24 -3.55
N GLU A 48 -16.93 -4.25 -4.88
CA GLU A 48 -17.01 -5.49 -5.62
C GLU A 48 -15.70 -6.30 -5.54
N GLY A 49 -15.82 -7.60 -5.33
CA GLY A 49 -14.68 -8.51 -5.19
C GLY A 49 -14.25 -8.71 -3.74
N LEU A 50 -13.03 -9.22 -3.54
CA LEU A 50 -12.46 -9.51 -2.23
C LEU A 50 -11.41 -8.45 -1.89
N PRO A 51 -11.39 -7.90 -0.67
CA PRO A 51 -10.40 -6.91 -0.27
C PRO A 51 -8.99 -7.51 -0.25
N LEU A 52 -8.02 -6.75 -0.74
CA LEU A 52 -6.63 -7.18 -0.81
C LEU A 52 -5.92 -7.02 0.54
N TYR A 53 -4.95 -7.90 0.80
CA TYR A 53 -4.11 -7.86 2.01
C TYR A 53 -2.82 -8.68 1.84
N TRP A 54 -1.75 -8.28 2.52
CA TRP A 54 -0.55 -9.10 2.71
C TRP A 54 -0.78 -10.08 3.85
N LYS A 55 -0.61 -11.38 3.57
CA LYS A 55 -0.73 -12.41 4.60
C LYS A 55 0.45 -12.41 5.59
N ASN A 56 1.67 -12.14 5.09
CA ASN A 56 2.88 -12.11 5.90
C ASN A 56 2.89 -10.90 6.85
N ARG A 57 3.56 -11.05 7.99
CA ARG A 57 3.82 -9.92 8.90
C ARG A 57 4.89 -8.97 8.39
N CYS A 58 5.80 -9.46 7.54
CA CYS A 58 6.84 -8.65 6.92
C CYS A 58 6.76 -8.78 5.40
N VAL A 59 6.93 -7.65 4.71
CA VAL A 59 7.00 -7.59 3.26
C VAL A 59 8.25 -6.83 2.87
N GLY A 60 9.05 -7.41 1.98
CA GLY A 60 10.24 -6.76 1.47
C GLY A 60 9.96 -5.97 0.20
N TYR A 61 10.69 -4.89 -0.01
CA TYR A 61 10.75 -4.18 -1.29
C TYR A 61 12.19 -3.87 -1.67
N SER A 62 12.42 -3.71 -2.95
CA SER A 62 13.69 -3.29 -3.52
C SER A 62 13.49 -2.07 -4.41
N MET A 63 14.55 -1.32 -4.66
CA MET A 63 14.49 -0.13 -5.51
C MET A 63 15.50 -0.27 -6.65
N GLN A 64 15.13 0.19 -7.82
CA GLN A 64 16.04 0.27 -8.97
C GLN A 64 17.31 1.02 -8.58
N LYS A 65 18.48 0.41 -8.83
CA LYS A 65 19.79 0.89 -8.31
C LYS A 65 20.20 2.29 -8.77
N ASP A 66 19.74 2.69 -9.94
CA ASP A 66 20.09 3.99 -10.52
C ASP A 66 19.06 5.09 -10.17
N ALA A 67 17.96 4.70 -9.48
CA ALA A 67 16.80 5.56 -9.19
C ALA A 67 16.35 6.35 -10.43
N SER A 68 16.39 7.69 -10.40
CA SER A 68 15.98 8.54 -11.51
C SER A 68 17.12 9.48 -11.94
N LYS A 69 17.09 9.93 -13.19
CA LYS A 69 17.97 11.00 -13.70
C LYS A 69 17.79 12.31 -12.93
N SER A 70 16.60 12.54 -12.36
CA SER A 70 16.26 13.78 -11.62
C SER A 70 16.27 13.61 -10.10
N ILE A 71 16.29 12.38 -9.58
CA ILE A 71 16.24 12.09 -8.15
C ILE A 71 17.36 11.12 -7.80
N ALA A 72 18.33 11.60 -7.01
CA ALA A 72 19.47 10.79 -6.58
C ALA A 72 19.01 9.59 -5.73
N PHE A 73 19.67 8.44 -5.91
CA PHE A 73 19.34 7.16 -5.24
C PHE A 73 19.16 7.30 -3.73
N ASN A 74 20.11 7.95 -3.04
CA ASN A 74 20.05 8.06 -1.58
C ASN A 74 18.81 8.83 -1.11
N GLY A 75 18.47 9.94 -1.79
CA GLY A 75 17.26 10.71 -1.47
C GLY A 75 15.99 9.94 -1.77
N ALA A 76 15.96 9.19 -2.86
CA ALA A 76 14.84 8.30 -3.19
C ALA A 76 14.67 7.19 -2.14
N ALA A 77 15.77 6.52 -1.76
CA ALA A 77 15.75 5.44 -0.76
C ALA A 77 15.32 5.93 0.63
N GLU A 78 15.76 7.12 1.04
CA GLU A 78 15.36 7.74 2.30
C GLU A 78 13.86 8.08 2.30
N ALA A 79 13.37 8.69 1.24
CA ALA A 79 11.95 9.03 1.09
C ALA A 79 11.06 7.79 1.10
N MET A 80 11.44 6.72 0.38
CA MET A 80 10.74 5.44 0.37
C MET A 80 10.72 4.79 1.74
N THR A 81 11.87 4.70 2.41
CA THR A 81 11.96 4.13 3.76
C THR A 81 11.09 4.90 4.75
N THR A 82 11.13 6.24 4.66
CA THR A 82 10.30 7.11 5.48
C THR A 82 8.81 6.90 5.20
N ALA A 83 8.42 6.80 3.94
CA ALA A 83 7.03 6.55 3.54
C ALA A 83 6.50 5.24 4.14
N PHE A 84 7.19 4.13 3.93
CA PHE A 84 6.79 2.84 4.50
C PHE A 84 6.82 2.81 6.03
N THR A 85 7.79 3.48 6.65
CA THR A 85 7.85 3.59 8.11
C THR A 85 6.64 4.33 8.67
N ARG A 86 6.15 5.37 8.01
CA ARG A 86 4.93 6.09 8.44
C ARG A 86 3.72 5.17 8.51
N TRP A 87 3.56 4.28 7.53
CA TRP A 87 2.47 3.31 7.54
C TRP A 87 2.66 2.21 8.59
N SER A 88 3.86 1.64 8.69
CA SER A 88 4.15 0.54 9.62
C SER A 88 4.31 0.98 11.09
N ALA A 89 4.52 2.27 11.35
CA ALA A 89 4.60 2.81 12.71
C ALA A 89 3.26 3.29 13.28
N VAL A 90 2.16 3.15 12.55
CA VAL A 90 0.84 3.58 13.00
C VAL A 90 0.44 2.86 14.29
N SER A 91 -0.04 3.63 15.25
CA SER A 91 -0.64 3.15 16.50
C SER A 91 -2.15 3.10 16.36
N CYS A 92 -2.71 1.92 16.48
CA CYS A 92 -4.15 1.67 16.37
C CYS A 92 -4.81 1.57 17.73
N PRO A 93 -6.06 2.05 17.90
CA PRO A 93 -6.81 1.85 19.12
C PRO A 93 -7.09 0.37 19.33
N THR A 94 -7.02 -0.08 20.59
CA THR A 94 -7.37 -1.44 21.03
C THR A 94 -8.26 -1.36 22.27
N ALA A 95 -8.88 -2.48 22.64
CA ALA A 95 -9.72 -2.53 23.85
C ALA A 95 -8.97 -2.14 25.14
N ASN A 96 -7.64 -2.32 25.18
CA ASN A 96 -6.79 -2.06 26.35
C ASN A 96 -5.81 -0.89 26.14
N GLY A 97 -6.08 0.02 25.22
CA GLY A 97 -5.22 1.17 24.92
C GLY A 97 -4.89 1.31 23.43
N SER A 98 -3.63 1.18 23.06
CA SER A 98 -3.19 1.23 21.66
C SER A 98 -2.14 0.17 21.38
N GLY A 99 -2.02 -0.24 20.11
CA GLY A 99 -1.00 -1.17 19.62
C GLY A 99 -0.56 -0.77 18.22
N GLN A 100 0.66 -1.11 17.86
CA GLN A 100 1.18 -0.86 16.51
C GLN A 100 0.51 -1.80 15.51
N VAL A 101 0.31 -1.33 14.27
CA VAL A 101 -0.12 -2.18 13.14
C VAL A 101 0.77 -3.42 13.02
N SER A 102 0.20 -4.53 12.60
CA SER A 102 0.91 -5.82 12.57
C SER A 102 1.54 -6.14 11.22
N ILE A 103 2.05 -5.11 10.53
CA ILE A 103 2.81 -5.25 9.29
C ILE A 103 4.10 -4.45 9.36
N ASP A 104 5.19 -5.03 8.88
CA ASP A 104 6.52 -4.45 8.79
C ASP A 104 7.00 -4.46 7.34
N ILE A 105 7.50 -3.33 6.84
CA ILE A 105 7.95 -3.20 5.46
C ILE A 105 9.45 -2.99 5.45
N ARG A 106 10.18 -3.86 4.75
CA ARG A 106 11.63 -3.92 4.80
C ARG A 106 12.28 -3.60 3.47
N TYR A 107 13.18 -2.65 3.48
CA TYR A 107 14.05 -2.40 2.34
C TYR A 107 15.09 -3.51 2.21
N LEU A 108 15.13 -4.18 1.06
CA LEU A 108 16.01 -5.32 0.79
C LEU A 108 17.26 -4.94 -0.04
N GLY A 109 17.40 -3.66 -0.37
CA GLY A 109 18.53 -3.15 -1.13
C GLY A 109 18.20 -2.84 -2.59
N PRO A 110 19.20 -2.29 -3.32
CA PRO A 110 19.03 -1.95 -4.73
C PRO A 110 19.03 -3.18 -5.62
N VAL A 111 18.26 -3.12 -6.71
CA VAL A 111 18.19 -4.15 -7.74
C VAL A 111 18.50 -3.58 -9.12
N THR A 112 18.94 -4.45 -10.04
CA THR A 112 19.25 -4.03 -11.42
C THR A 112 18.06 -4.11 -12.35
N CYS A 113 16.99 -4.79 -11.96
CA CYS A 113 15.80 -4.88 -12.79
C CYS A 113 15.01 -3.57 -12.80
N GLY A 114 14.31 -3.33 -13.91
CA GLY A 114 13.42 -2.18 -14.10
C GLY A 114 12.07 -2.62 -14.68
N LYS A 115 11.62 -3.84 -14.37
CA LYS A 115 10.37 -4.40 -14.90
C LYS A 115 9.38 -4.62 -13.78
N VAL A 116 8.16 -4.21 -14.01
CA VAL A 116 6.97 -4.60 -13.25
C VAL A 116 6.55 -5.96 -13.75
N GLN A 117 6.71 -7.00 -12.93
CA GLN A 117 6.36 -8.37 -13.33
C GLN A 117 6.22 -9.30 -12.14
N TYR A 118 5.25 -10.18 -12.23
CA TYR A 118 5.11 -11.31 -11.32
C TYR A 118 5.34 -12.64 -12.06
N ASN A 119 6.16 -13.51 -11.48
CA ASN A 119 6.43 -14.86 -11.98
C ASN A 119 5.75 -15.89 -11.07
N GLN A 120 5.03 -16.83 -11.67
CA GLN A 120 4.31 -17.86 -10.91
C GLN A 120 5.21 -18.95 -10.36
N ASP A 121 6.28 -19.30 -11.07
CA ASP A 121 7.09 -20.49 -10.83
C ASP A 121 8.54 -20.19 -10.46
N VAL A 122 8.95 -18.92 -10.55
CA VAL A 122 10.31 -18.48 -10.25
C VAL A 122 10.31 -17.25 -9.36
N GLY A 123 11.47 -16.82 -8.89
CA GLY A 123 11.62 -15.71 -7.98
C GLY A 123 11.04 -14.39 -8.49
N ASN A 124 10.69 -13.51 -7.55
CA ASN A 124 10.06 -12.21 -7.77
C ASN A 124 10.84 -11.09 -7.08
N ALA A 125 10.32 -9.88 -7.19
CA ALA A 125 10.71 -8.72 -6.39
C ALA A 125 9.55 -7.73 -6.34
N ASN A 126 9.26 -7.18 -5.18
CA ASN A 126 8.44 -5.98 -5.09
C ASN A 126 9.36 -4.80 -5.41
N VAL A 127 9.32 -4.29 -6.63
CA VAL A 127 10.32 -3.33 -7.11
C VAL A 127 9.74 -1.93 -7.27
N ILE A 128 10.54 -0.94 -6.87
CA ILE A 128 10.26 0.48 -7.12
C ILE A 128 11.07 0.91 -8.34
N VAL A 129 10.39 1.32 -9.40
CA VAL A 129 10.97 1.64 -10.71
C VAL A 129 10.70 3.10 -11.06
N PHE A 130 11.71 3.76 -11.64
CA PHE A 130 11.59 5.12 -12.16
C PHE A 130 11.48 5.09 -13.67
N ARG A 131 10.47 5.72 -14.22
CA ARG A 131 10.21 5.82 -15.67
C ARG A 131 10.71 7.17 -16.20
N ASP A 132 12.01 7.26 -16.47
CA ASP A 132 12.66 8.51 -16.86
C ASP A 132 12.52 8.86 -18.36
N ASP A 133 12.36 7.86 -19.22
CA ASP A 133 12.38 8.07 -20.67
C ASP A 133 10.95 8.13 -21.24
N VAL A 134 10.09 7.21 -20.81
CA VAL A 134 8.70 7.12 -21.26
C VAL A 134 7.82 6.52 -20.17
N TRP A 135 6.63 7.10 -20.01
CA TRP A 135 5.57 6.49 -19.17
C TRP A 135 4.82 5.45 -20.01
N PRO A 136 4.88 4.16 -19.67
CA PRO A 136 4.35 3.09 -20.53
C PRO A 136 2.83 2.90 -20.43
N HIS A 137 2.15 3.71 -19.60
CA HIS A 137 0.72 3.60 -19.34
C HIS A 137 -0.05 4.78 -19.93
N ASN A 138 -1.39 4.65 -19.96
CA ASN A 138 -2.28 5.75 -20.34
C ASN A 138 -2.22 6.91 -19.34
N ASP A 139 -2.69 8.08 -19.77
CA ASP A 139 -2.84 9.28 -18.93
C ASP A 139 -1.52 9.79 -18.30
N ALA A 140 -0.43 9.74 -19.07
CA ALA A 140 0.92 10.14 -18.64
C ALA A 140 1.00 11.56 -18.04
N ASN A 141 0.15 12.47 -18.51
CA ASN A 141 0.14 13.85 -18.05
C ASN A 141 -0.58 14.05 -16.70
N ASN A 142 -1.34 13.07 -16.25
CA ASN A 142 -2.10 13.16 -15.00
C ASN A 142 -1.70 12.07 -13.97
N THR A 143 -0.81 11.16 -14.33
CA THR A 143 -0.33 10.09 -13.45
C THR A 143 1.05 10.42 -12.91
N LEU A 144 1.21 10.42 -11.59
CA LEU A 144 2.47 10.69 -10.89
C LEU A 144 3.19 9.39 -10.51
N GLY A 145 2.43 8.40 -10.10
CA GLY A 145 2.89 7.06 -9.75
C GLY A 145 1.82 6.03 -10.06
N LEU A 146 2.21 4.78 -10.02
CA LEU A 146 1.34 3.64 -10.25
C LEU A 146 1.85 2.45 -9.46
N THR A 147 1.02 1.91 -8.57
CA THR A 147 1.29 0.66 -7.88
C THR A 147 0.49 -0.47 -8.51
N THR A 148 1.20 -1.46 -9.04
CA THR A 148 0.63 -2.67 -9.65
C THR A 148 0.71 -3.81 -8.66
N VAL A 149 -0.43 -4.45 -8.35
CA VAL A 149 -0.49 -5.56 -7.40
C VAL A 149 -0.93 -6.85 -8.08
N THR A 150 -0.27 -7.96 -7.71
CA THR A 150 -0.67 -9.31 -8.09
C THR A 150 -1.21 -10.04 -6.85
N TYR A 151 -2.32 -10.74 -7.00
CA TYR A 151 -3.04 -11.33 -5.88
C TYR A 151 -3.75 -12.63 -6.26
N ASN A 152 -4.17 -13.37 -5.25
CA ASN A 152 -5.06 -14.51 -5.39
C ASN A 152 -6.51 -14.04 -5.54
N PRO A 153 -7.19 -14.29 -6.66
CA PRO A 153 -8.56 -13.82 -6.90
C PRO A 153 -9.62 -14.54 -6.03
N GLN A 154 -9.28 -15.67 -5.41
CA GLN A 154 -10.17 -16.43 -4.53
C GLN A 154 -10.07 -16.01 -3.07
N THR A 155 -8.96 -15.36 -2.66
CA THR A 155 -8.73 -15.01 -1.25
C THR A 155 -8.47 -13.51 -1.02
N GLY A 156 -8.01 -12.76 -2.03
CA GLY A 156 -7.52 -11.40 -1.89
C GLY A 156 -6.10 -11.30 -1.34
N GLU A 157 -5.41 -12.42 -1.10
CA GLU A 157 -4.01 -12.43 -0.66
C GLU A 157 -3.11 -11.85 -1.75
N MET A 158 -2.36 -10.81 -1.41
CA MET A 158 -1.37 -10.20 -2.30
C MET A 158 -0.10 -11.03 -2.35
N TYR A 159 0.44 -11.18 -3.55
CA TYR A 159 1.63 -11.96 -3.84
C TYR A 159 2.82 -11.09 -4.24
N ASP A 160 2.53 -9.92 -4.82
CA ASP A 160 3.52 -9.00 -5.37
C ASP A 160 2.92 -7.60 -5.46
N ALA A 161 3.78 -6.59 -5.33
CA ALA A 161 3.41 -5.20 -5.53
C ALA A 161 4.61 -4.42 -6.07
N ASP A 162 4.50 -3.93 -7.28
CA ASP A 162 5.49 -3.09 -7.93
C ASP A 162 5.01 -1.65 -8.02
N MET A 163 5.93 -0.71 -7.84
CA MET A 163 5.63 0.72 -7.91
C MET A 163 6.42 1.37 -9.05
N GLU A 164 5.75 2.16 -9.86
CA GLU A 164 6.34 2.95 -10.94
C GLU A 164 6.17 4.44 -10.66
N ILE A 165 7.22 5.21 -10.84
CA ILE A 165 7.22 6.67 -10.66
C ILE A 165 7.41 7.34 -12.02
N ASN A 166 6.50 8.24 -12.38
CA ASN A 166 6.50 8.91 -13.69
C ASN A 166 7.43 10.14 -13.70
N THR A 167 8.71 9.89 -13.77
CA THR A 167 9.73 10.94 -13.87
C THR A 167 9.95 11.43 -15.31
N ALA A 168 9.35 10.77 -16.32
CA ALA A 168 9.44 11.17 -17.71
C ALA A 168 8.60 12.41 -18.05
N GLN A 169 7.36 12.49 -17.54
CA GLN A 169 6.41 13.54 -17.86
C GLN A 169 6.08 14.46 -16.68
N GLN A 170 6.53 14.13 -15.46
CA GLN A 170 6.19 14.87 -14.27
C GLN A 170 7.41 15.52 -13.62
N ALA A 171 7.30 16.79 -13.25
CA ALA A 171 8.33 17.51 -12.52
C ALA A 171 8.31 17.07 -11.04
N ILE A 172 8.88 15.90 -10.74
CA ILE A 172 8.94 15.35 -9.39
C ILE A 172 10.23 15.77 -8.71
N SER A 173 10.13 16.23 -7.45
CA SER A 173 11.25 16.78 -6.69
C SER A 173 11.31 16.27 -5.26
N ILE A 174 12.54 16.07 -4.74
CA ILE A 174 12.82 15.83 -3.31
C ILE A 174 13.25 17.11 -2.57
N ALA A 175 13.25 18.26 -3.26
CA ALA A 175 13.64 19.53 -2.65
C ALA A 175 12.66 19.95 -1.55
N ASP A 176 13.19 20.61 -0.53
CA ASP A 176 12.38 21.24 0.52
C ASP A 176 12.86 22.69 0.69
N PRO A 177 12.04 23.70 0.36
CA PRO A 177 10.65 23.60 -0.11
C PRO A 177 10.52 23.00 -1.52
N VAL A 178 9.37 22.33 -1.75
CA VAL A 178 9.02 21.79 -3.08
C VAL A 178 8.81 22.95 -4.06
N PRO A 179 9.33 22.88 -5.29
CA PRO A 179 9.04 23.88 -6.32
C PRO A 179 7.52 24.05 -6.56
N THR A 180 7.07 25.28 -6.78
CA THR A 180 5.64 25.60 -6.92
C THR A 180 4.97 24.95 -8.14
N ASP A 181 5.76 24.59 -9.14
CA ASP A 181 5.37 23.88 -10.37
C ASP A 181 5.74 22.38 -10.34
N GLY A 182 6.36 21.91 -9.26
CA GLY A 182 6.77 20.53 -9.07
C GLY A 182 5.84 19.73 -8.14
N PHE A 183 6.04 18.44 -8.14
CA PHE A 183 5.35 17.49 -7.26
C PHE A 183 6.32 16.92 -6.23
N ASP A 184 5.85 16.83 -4.99
CA ASP A 184 6.65 16.31 -3.89
C ASP A 184 6.80 14.79 -3.97
N PHE A 185 8.02 14.32 -4.16
CA PHE A 185 8.31 12.88 -4.22
C PHE A 185 7.90 12.15 -2.93
N SER A 186 8.19 12.72 -1.75
CA SER A 186 7.84 12.10 -0.48
C SER A 186 6.34 11.87 -0.31
N SER A 187 5.52 12.80 -0.79
CA SER A 187 4.08 12.65 -0.76
C SER A 187 3.59 11.59 -1.75
N ILE A 188 4.16 11.56 -2.98
CA ILE A 188 3.81 10.55 -3.98
C ILE A 188 4.10 9.16 -3.42
N VAL A 189 5.31 8.92 -2.92
CA VAL A 189 5.68 7.59 -2.44
C VAL A 189 4.96 7.19 -1.14
N THR A 190 4.53 8.15 -0.31
CA THR A 190 3.70 7.85 0.85
C THR A 190 2.30 7.39 0.41
N HIS A 191 1.73 8.01 -0.63
CA HIS A 191 0.47 7.58 -1.24
C HIS A 191 0.59 6.19 -1.89
N GLU A 192 1.58 5.99 -2.75
CA GLU A 192 1.83 4.72 -3.42
C GLU A 192 2.09 3.57 -2.43
N ALA A 193 2.75 3.87 -1.30
CA ALA A 193 2.92 2.90 -0.21
C ALA A 193 1.59 2.43 0.39
N GLY A 194 0.56 3.28 0.41
CA GLY A 194 -0.79 2.86 0.80
C GLY A 194 -1.40 1.85 -0.18
N HIS A 195 -1.23 2.07 -1.49
CA HIS A 195 -1.64 1.08 -2.50
C HIS A 195 -0.86 -0.22 -2.40
N PHE A 196 0.44 -0.13 -2.16
CA PHE A 196 1.30 -1.29 -1.86
C PHE A 196 0.78 -2.10 -0.66
N LEU A 197 0.10 -1.46 0.28
CA LEU A 197 -0.50 -2.08 1.46
C LEU A 197 -1.97 -2.50 1.25
N GLY A 198 -2.50 -2.41 0.04
CA GLY A 198 -3.86 -2.86 -0.31
C GLY A 198 -4.96 -1.82 -0.10
N LEU A 199 -4.59 -0.55 0.12
CA LEU A 199 -5.55 0.54 0.22
C LEU A 199 -5.90 1.11 -1.15
N ALA A 200 -7.12 1.59 -1.32
CA ALA A 200 -7.59 2.33 -2.48
C ALA A 200 -7.72 3.82 -2.14
N HIS A 201 -8.11 4.63 -3.11
CA HIS A 201 -8.29 6.06 -2.90
C HIS A 201 -9.36 6.37 -1.86
N SER A 202 -9.05 7.32 -0.96
CA SER A 202 -9.99 7.90 -0.02
C SER A 202 -10.80 9.04 -0.63
N GLN A 203 -12.02 9.24 -0.13
CA GLN A 203 -12.84 10.42 -0.46
C GLN A 203 -12.53 11.62 0.46
N ASP A 204 -11.76 11.46 1.53
CA ASP A 204 -11.29 12.57 2.37
C ASP A 204 -10.15 13.33 1.67
N ALA A 205 -10.40 14.58 1.28
CA ALA A 205 -9.41 15.43 0.60
C ALA A 205 -8.15 15.75 1.45
N ARG A 206 -8.16 15.40 2.74
CA ARG A 206 -7.02 15.56 3.66
C ARG A 206 -6.18 14.29 3.77
N ALA A 207 -6.74 13.14 3.35
CA ALA A 207 -6.04 11.86 3.43
C ALA A 207 -4.85 11.80 2.47
N THR A 208 -3.82 11.08 2.87
CA THR A 208 -2.71 10.69 1.99
C THR A 208 -3.23 9.88 0.80
N MET A 209 -4.25 9.04 1.01
CA MET A 209 -4.87 8.23 -0.04
C MET A 209 -5.88 8.99 -0.92
N TYR A 210 -5.97 10.35 -0.82
CA TYR A 210 -6.80 11.12 -1.74
C TYR A 210 -6.24 11.09 -3.16
N ALA A 211 -7.11 10.85 -4.16
CA ALA A 211 -6.69 10.62 -5.55
C ALA A 211 -6.09 11.84 -6.29
N HIS A 212 -6.22 13.04 -5.73
CA HIS A 212 -5.82 14.26 -6.43
C HIS A 212 -4.68 14.99 -5.72
N TYR A 213 -3.66 15.30 -6.47
CA TYR A 213 -2.45 15.95 -6.01
C TYR A 213 -2.37 17.42 -6.46
N LYS A 214 -1.77 18.28 -5.63
CA LYS A 214 -1.54 19.69 -5.95
C LYS A 214 -0.05 19.97 -6.03
N GLN A 215 0.41 20.63 -7.10
CA GLN A 215 1.79 21.11 -7.24
C GLN A 215 2.20 22.01 -6.08
N GLY A 216 3.45 21.94 -5.66
CA GLY A 216 3.99 22.69 -4.53
C GLY A 216 3.46 22.26 -3.16
N SER A 217 2.63 21.20 -3.07
CA SER A 217 2.03 20.72 -1.83
C SER A 217 2.80 19.55 -1.25
N THR A 218 2.89 19.51 0.09
CA THR A 218 3.49 18.43 0.87
C THR A 218 2.47 17.73 1.79
N ASN A 219 1.18 18.02 1.61
CA ASN A 219 0.13 17.58 2.53
C ASN A 219 0.01 16.06 2.66
N MET A 220 0.36 15.32 1.60
CA MET A 220 0.28 13.86 1.60
C MET A 220 1.56 13.18 2.14
N ARG A 221 2.51 13.94 2.69
CA ARG A 221 3.65 13.36 3.40
C ARG A 221 3.24 12.63 4.68
N TYR A 222 2.13 13.05 5.31
CA TYR A 222 1.71 12.56 6.62
C TYR A 222 0.29 11.98 6.56
N LEU A 223 0.13 10.83 7.23
CA LEU A 223 -1.16 10.13 7.28
C LEU A 223 -2.20 10.96 8.04
N ALA A 224 -3.38 11.10 7.46
CA ALA A 224 -4.54 11.65 8.13
C ALA A 224 -5.26 10.58 8.97
N ALA A 225 -6.24 10.98 9.74
CA ALA A 225 -7.02 10.05 10.58
C ALA A 225 -7.73 8.95 9.76
N ASP A 226 -8.13 9.26 8.53
CA ASP A 226 -8.74 8.31 7.61
C ASP A 226 -7.75 7.23 7.18
N ASP A 227 -6.51 7.62 6.81
CA ASP A 227 -5.43 6.69 6.46
C ASP A 227 -5.06 5.79 7.64
N VAL A 228 -5.00 6.36 8.86
CA VAL A 228 -4.75 5.62 10.10
C VAL A 228 -5.85 4.58 10.34
N SER A 229 -7.11 4.96 10.15
CA SER A 229 -8.23 4.03 10.28
C SER A 229 -8.16 2.90 9.27
N ALA A 230 -7.80 3.22 8.02
CA ALA A 230 -7.64 2.26 6.94
C ALA A 230 -6.59 1.19 7.25
N ILE A 231 -5.37 1.60 7.61
CA ILE A 231 -4.28 0.66 7.87
C ILE A 231 -4.55 -0.18 9.12
N CYS A 232 -5.19 0.40 10.14
CA CYS A 232 -5.58 -0.31 11.36
C CYS A 232 -6.65 -1.39 11.11
N GLU A 233 -7.55 -1.16 10.14
CA GLU A 233 -8.52 -2.18 9.73
C GLU A 233 -7.84 -3.36 9.03
N VAL A 234 -6.93 -3.07 8.09
CA VAL A 234 -6.29 -4.12 7.29
C VAL A 234 -5.28 -4.94 8.11
N TYR A 235 -4.52 -4.28 8.98
CA TYR A 235 -3.41 -4.87 9.74
C TYR A 235 -3.51 -4.57 11.24
N PRO A 236 -4.58 -5.03 11.92
CA PRO A 236 -4.78 -4.72 13.33
C PRO A 236 -3.64 -5.25 14.21
N PRO A 237 -3.44 -4.66 15.41
CA PRO A 237 -2.34 -5.00 16.33
C PRO A 237 -2.34 -6.45 16.80
N ASP A 238 -3.47 -7.12 16.78
CA ASP A 238 -3.61 -8.54 17.20
C ASP A 238 -2.95 -9.53 16.23
N GLY A 239 -2.41 -9.06 15.11
CA GLY A 239 -1.73 -9.88 14.11
C GLY A 239 -2.69 -10.65 13.21
N THR A 240 -3.92 -10.22 13.09
CA THR A 240 -4.87 -10.77 12.12
C THR A 240 -4.89 -9.97 10.81
N ARG A 241 -5.62 -10.47 9.84
CA ARG A 241 -5.90 -9.83 8.54
C ARG A 241 -7.39 -9.82 8.31
N ALA A 242 -7.96 -8.65 8.07
CA ALA A 242 -9.37 -8.53 7.72
C ALA A 242 -9.59 -8.99 6.28
N THR A 243 -10.35 -10.06 6.11
CA THR A 243 -10.72 -10.62 4.81
C THR A 243 -12.24 -10.65 4.65
N SER A 244 -12.73 -10.93 3.46
CA SER A 244 -14.18 -11.09 3.21
C SER A 244 -14.79 -12.29 3.97
N ALA A 245 -13.98 -13.28 4.32
CA ALA A 245 -14.42 -14.46 5.09
C ALA A 245 -14.27 -14.28 6.62
N GLY A 246 -13.91 -13.07 7.08
CA GLY A 246 -13.59 -12.76 8.47
C GLY A 246 -12.10 -12.57 8.70
N SER A 247 -11.67 -12.58 9.95
CA SER A 247 -10.27 -12.41 10.33
C SER A 247 -9.49 -13.71 10.19
N VAL A 248 -8.31 -13.65 9.56
CA VAL A 248 -7.34 -14.76 9.50
C VAL A 248 -6.03 -14.35 10.16
N ALA A 249 -5.34 -15.29 10.79
CA ALA A 249 -4.04 -15.01 11.39
C ALA A 249 -3.00 -14.67 10.32
N ALA A 250 -2.16 -13.67 10.59
CA ALA A 250 -1.01 -13.37 9.76
C ALA A 250 -0.01 -14.54 9.76
N ALA A 251 0.67 -14.73 8.64
CA ALA A 251 1.80 -15.65 8.56
C ALA A 251 3.03 -15.09 9.32
N ALA A 252 4.05 -15.91 9.50
CA ALA A 252 5.31 -15.49 10.09
C ALA A 252 5.95 -14.34 9.30
N CYS A 253 6.85 -13.60 9.95
CA CYS A 253 7.61 -12.55 9.28
C CYS A 253 8.65 -13.17 8.33
N ASP A 254 8.43 -13.02 7.04
CA ASP A 254 9.36 -13.35 5.97
C ASP A 254 9.28 -12.26 4.89
N PRO A 255 10.27 -11.36 4.81
CA PRO A 255 10.28 -10.28 3.83
C PRO A 255 10.72 -10.75 2.43
N THR A 256 11.13 -12.01 2.29
CA THR A 256 11.56 -12.56 1.01
C THR A 256 10.42 -12.50 0.00
N PRO A 257 10.64 -11.99 -1.22
CA PRO A 257 9.65 -12.03 -2.28
C PRO A 257 9.17 -13.46 -2.56
N ARG A 258 7.95 -13.58 -3.03
CA ARG A 258 7.35 -14.88 -3.31
C ARG A 258 8.22 -15.70 -4.27
N HIS A 259 8.48 -16.96 -3.96
CA HIS A 259 9.39 -17.90 -4.65
C HIS A 259 10.88 -17.49 -4.63
N GLY A 260 11.29 -16.63 -3.68
CA GLY A 260 12.64 -16.10 -3.58
C GLY A 260 12.91 -14.94 -4.53
N TYR A 261 14.17 -14.55 -4.66
CA TYR A 261 14.56 -13.48 -5.59
C TYR A 261 14.65 -14.00 -7.02
N SER A 262 14.17 -13.23 -7.97
CA SER A 262 14.43 -13.48 -9.37
C SER A 262 15.93 -13.26 -9.68
N GLY A 263 16.50 -14.07 -10.58
CA GLY A 263 17.90 -13.93 -10.98
C GLY A 263 18.23 -12.54 -11.57
N ASP A 264 17.25 -11.92 -12.22
CA ASP A 264 17.37 -10.59 -12.82
C ASP A 264 17.15 -9.45 -11.82
N CYS A 265 16.46 -9.74 -10.71
CA CYS A 265 16.06 -8.79 -9.67
C CYS A 265 16.66 -9.08 -8.29
N ALA A 266 17.69 -9.93 -8.20
CA ALA A 266 18.35 -10.16 -6.93
C ALA A 266 18.97 -8.86 -6.40
N PRO A 267 18.87 -8.57 -5.10
CA PRO A 267 19.59 -7.45 -4.52
C PRO A 267 21.08 -7.55 -4.89
N ALA A 268 21.69 -6.41 -5.22
CA ALA A 268 23.13 -6.36 -5.42
C ALA A 268 23.81 -6.71 -4.09
N THR A 269 24.10 -7.98 -3.87
CA THR A 269 24.86 -8.41 -2.72
C THR A 269 26.22 -7.74 -2.79
N SER A 270 26.58 -6.95 -1.79
CA SER A 270 27.99 -6.68 -1.50
C SER A 270 28.66 -8.05 -1.45
N ALA A 271 29.58 -8.29 -2.38
CA ALA A 271 30.21 -9.58 -2.58
C ALA A 271 30.93 -10.05 -1.32
N SER A 272 30.23 -10.72 -0.42
CA SER A 272 30.80 -11.57 0.59
C SER A 272 31.13 -12.89 -0.11
N LYS A 273 32.41 -13.06 -0.42
CA LYS A 273 32.98 -14.33 -0.85
C LYS A 273 32.90 -15.32 0.30
N THR A 274 31.76 -15.99 0.41
CA THR A 274 31.67 -17.21 1.23
C THR A 274 31.66 -18.39 0.27
N CYS A 275 32.75 -19.18 0.26
CA CYS A 275 32.78 -20.49 -0.34
C CYS A 275 31.72 -21.36 0.35
N GLY A 276 30.58 -21.56 -0.27
CA GLY A 276 29.58 -22.52 0.18
C GLY A 276 29.85 -23.88 -0.41
N VAL A 277 30.10 -24.86 0.46
CA VAL A 277 30.10 -26.30 0.11
C VAL A 277 28.66 -26.69 -0.20
N GLY A 278 28.38 -27.12 -1.42
CA GLY A 278 27.06 -27.57 -1.83
C GLY A 278 26.68 -28.90 -1.19
N PRO A 279 25.44 -29.16 -0.82
CA PRO A 279 24.97 -30.51 -0.50
C PRO A 279 24.63 -31.31 -1.77
N VAL A 280 25.08 -32.55 -1.77
CA VAL A 280 24.82 -33.60 -2.77
C VAL A 280 23.35 -34.05 -2.64
N GLY A 281 22.76 -34.33 -3.78
CA GLY A 281 21.42 -34.70 -4.14
C GLY A 281 20.55 -35.54 -3.22
N ALA A 282 19.24 -35.37 -3.44
CA ALA A 282 18.26 -36.45 -3.27
C ALA A 282 17.12 -36.19 -4.29
N ASP A 283 16.97 -37.16 -5.18
CA ASP A 283 15.89 -37.31 -6.14
C ASP A 283 14.55 -37.54 -5.40
N GLY A 284 13.47 -36.96 -5.92
CA GLY A 284 12.13 -37.24 -5.40
C GLY A 284 11.06 -36.67 -6.31
N ASP A 285 10.55 -37.48 -7.23
CA ASP A 285 9.37 -37.28 -8.04
C ASP A 285 8.12 -36.90 -7.19
N ALA A 286 7.42 -35.87 -7.59
CA ALA A 286 5.97 -35.80 -7.38
C ALA A 286 5.33 -34.81 -8.37
N SER A 287 4.76 -35.37 -9.41
CA SER A 287 3.83 -34.74 -10.33
C SER A 287 2.55 -34.31 -9.62
N GLY A 288 2.25 -32.99 -9.61
CA GLY A 288 0.97 -32.44 -9.14
C GLY A 288 0.64 -31.18 -9.94
N TRP A 289 -0.11 -31.33 -11.03
CA TRP A 289 -0.60 -30.21 -11.82
C TRP A 289 -1.74 -29.51 -11.10
N ALA A 290 -1.47 -28.39 -10.46
CA ALA A 290 -2.50 -27.45 -10.04
C ALA A 290 -2.41 -26.23 -10.96
N LEU A 291 -3.31 -26.14 -11.91
CA LEU A 291 -3.56 -24.94 -12.70
C LEU A 291 -4.15 -23.86 -11.78
N LEU A 292 -3.30 -23.07 -11.17
CA LEU A 292 -3.70 -21.82 -10.51
C LEU A 292 -3.75 -20.74 -11.58
N GLY A 293 -4.97 -20.30 -11.91
CA GLY A 293 -5.19 -19.22 -12.86
C GLY A 293 -4.49 -17.93 -12.41
N LEU A 294 -3.90 -17.21 -13.37
CA LEU A 294 -3.40 -15.86 -13.17
C LEU A 294 -4.55 -14.98 -12.67
N GLY A 295 -4.40 -14.41 -11.48
CA GLY A 295 -5.30 -13.38 -11.01
C GLY A 295 -5.16 -12.14 -11.89
N PRO A 296 -6.25 -11.39 -12.09
CA PRO A 296 -6.18 -10.13 -12.83
C PRO A 296 -5.23 -9.16 -12.13
N LEU A 297 -4.52 -8.39 -12.94
CA LEU A 297 -3.68 -7.28 -12.50
C LEU A 297 -4.58 -6.11 -12.15
N VAL A 298 -4.54 -5.62 -10.91
CA VAL A 298 -5.22 -4.38 -10.50
C VAL A 298 -4.22 -3.24 -10.56
N MET A 299 -4.57 -2.24 -11.32
CA MET A 299 -3.78 -1.03 -11.54
C MET A 299 -4.42 0.14 -10.78
N VAL A 300 -3.69 0.76 -9.87
CA VAL A 300 -4.17 1.91 -9.08
C VAL A 300 -3.33 3.13 -9.43
N MET A 301 -3.99 4.20 -9.90
CA MET A 301 -3.32 5.40 -10.43
C MET A 301 -3.52 6.61 -9.53
N VAL A 302 -2.45 7.34 -9.24
CA VAL A 302 -2.51 8.70 -8.69
C VAL A 302 -2.68 9.69 -9.83
N ARG A 303 -3.73 10.52 -9.79
CA ARG A 303 -4.04 11.49 -10.83
C ARG A 303 -3.73 12.93 -10.43
N ARG A 304 -3.17 13.68 -11.39
CA ARG A 304 -2.99 15.13 -11.30
C ARG A 304 -4.35 15.83 -11.36
N ARG A 305 -4.56 16.85 -10.50
CA ARG A 305 -5.72 17.74 -10.62
C ARG A 305 -5.52 18.69 -11.79
N SER A 306 -6.23 18.50 -12.90
CA SER A 306 -6.30 19.49 -13.98
C SER A 306 -7.03 20.73 -13.48
N LYS A 307 -6.43 21.90 -13.59
CA LYS A 307 -7.17 23.15 -13.47
C LYS A 307 -8.02 23.27 -14.74
N ARG A 308 -9.33 23.07 -14.63
CA ARG A 308 -10.25 23.64 -15.62
C ARG A 308 -10.29 25.13 -15.38
N SER A 309 -9.79 25.87 -16.36
CA SER A 309 -10.03 27.32 -16.52
C SER A 309 -11.49 27.59 -16.79
#